data_e421eddcf5646da5f823f21146f8d5d6
#
_entry.id   e421eddcf5646da5f823f21146f8d5d6
#
_cell.length_a   1.000
_cell.length_b   1.000
_cell.length_c   1.000
_cell.angle_alpha   90.00
_cell.angle_beta   90.00
_cell.angle_gamma   90.00
#
_symmetry.space_group_name_H-M   'P 1'
#
loop_
_entity.id
_entity.type
_entity.pdbx_description
1 polymer ?
#
loop_
_entity_poly.entity_id
_entity_poly.type
_entity_poly.pdbx_seq_one_letter_code
_entity_poly.pdbx_strand_id
1 'polypeptide(L)'
;MVRNLFFLLIILFVSDCEFLDGKKTDDKIALARVDNNYLYIEDIIFPSLQNDSSLIIEKQTDQWIRNQLLLKLAYENVINDNNVENQVLQYKNNLVMFEYEKMTYQNNIDFSISDEELNTYYENNIKDFVLPFDLVKALYAKIPVDAPNIRNFRKIIKEYPDSDINEIRSYCFQFAERSFLEDTIWVKLDDIMLNNPLLLINNKSQFLKRNTYVENVDEKHYFFLKIVDKRLIGETSPLSFESNVINAIILNKRKQELFDKLRDSIFVNSKKGIDYEIF
;
A
#
# COMPACT_ATOMS: atom_id res chain seq x y z
N MET A 1 -25.35 77.72 33.45
CA MET A 1 -24.19 76.82 33.71
C MET A 1 -24.60 75.37 33.98
N VAL A 2 -25.84 75.02 33.79
CA VAL A 2 -26.36 73.65 34.10
C VAL A 2 -26.68 72.83 32.82
N ARG A 3 -26.66 73.46 31.64
CA ARG A 3 -27.09 72.84 30.38
C ARG A 3 -25.98 72.08 29.63
N ASN A 4 -24.72 72.37 29.97
CA ASN A 4 -23.56 71.71 29.33
C ASN A 4 -23.04 70.46 30.09
N LEU A 5 -23.53 70.23 31.31
CA LEU A 5 -23.12 69.05 32.11
C LEU A 5 -23.95 67.83 31.75
N PHE A 6 -25.11 67.97 31.14
CA PHE A 6 -25.98 66.88 30.76
C PHE A 6 -25.58 66.26 29.42
N PHE A 7 -24.84 66.98 28.60
CA PHE A 7 -24.34 66.48 27.29
C PHE A 7 -23.06 65.70 27.40
N LEU A 8 -22.29 65.86 28.51
CA LEU A 8 -21.07 65.13 28.73
C LEU A 8 -21.28 63.74 29.35
N LEU A 9 -22.45 63.49 29.94
CA LEU A 9 -22.79 62.22 30.59
C LEU A 9 -23.36 61.18 29.60
N ILE A 10 -23.80 61.61 28.39
CA ILE A 10 -24.37 60.72 27.35
C ILE A 10 -23.29 60.11 26.44
N ILE A 11 -22.08 60.70 26.44
CA ILE A 11 -20.96 60.20 25.58
C ILE A 11 -20.21 59.03 26.21
N LEU A 12 -20.41 58.73 27.49
CA LEU A 12 -19.74 57.65 28.21
C LEU A 12 -20.42 56.29 28.19
N PHE A 13 -21.58 56.17 27.48
CA PHE A 13 -22.34 54.92 27.40
C PHE A 13 -22.33 54.29 26.00
N VAL A 14 -21.49 54.72 25.05
CA VAL A 14 -21.46 54.18 23.68
C VAL A 14 -20.16 53.45 23.35
N SER A 15 -19.28 53.19 24.34
CA SER A 15 -18.00 52.55 24.10
C SER A 15 -17.83 51.13 24.69
N ASP A 16 -18.96 50.43 24.96
CA ASP A 16 -18.91 49.02 25.39
C ASP A 16 -19.75 48.10 24.45
N CYS A 17 -19.51 48.24 23.14
CA CYS A 17 -20.12 47.34 22.17
C CYS A 17 -19.16 46.88 21.08
N GLU A 18 -17.92 46.52 21.52
CA GLU A 18 -16.96 45.83 20.66
C GLU A 18 -16.26 44.74 21.44
N PHE A 19 -16.97 43.67 21.76
CA PHE A 19 -16.36 42.37 22.05
C PHE A 19 -17.37 41.25 21.98
N LEU A 20 -18.07 41.15 20.82
CA LEU A 20 -18.68 39.92 20.41
C LEU A 20 -17.99 39.50 19.11
N ASP A 21 -16.70 39.26 19.23
CA ASP A 21 -15.99 38.45 18.24
C ASP A 21 -16.58 37.03 18.33
N GLY A 22 -17.45 36.72 17.37
CA GLY A 22 -18.10 35.45 17.29
C GLY A 22 -17.05 34.37 17.07
N LYS A 23 -16.49 33.84 18.17
CA LYS A 23 -15.96 32.49 18.15
C LYS A 23 -17.08 31.62 17.58
N LYS A 24 -16.92 31.15 16.35
CA LYS A 24 -17.61 29.96 15.90
C LYS A 24 -17.31 28.89 16.93
N THR A 25 -18.20 28.71 17.88
CA THR A 25 -18.25 27.50 18.68
C THR A 25 -18.60 26.43 17.67
N ASP A 26 -17.61 25.65 17.23
CA ASP A 26 -17.86 24.34 16.68
C ASP A 26 -18.75 23.67 17.72
N ASP A 27 -20.03 23.47 17.40
CA ASP A 27 -21.01 22.80 18.27
C ASP A 27 -20.68 21.29 18.30
N LYS A 28 -19.49 20.95 18.84
CA LYS A 28 -19.06 19.57 19.02
C LYS A 28 -19.86 18.97 20.16
N ILE A 29 -20.52 17.86 19.89
CA ILE A 29 -21.28 17.12 20.90
C ILE A 29 -20.28 16.32 21.75
N ALA A 30 -20.05 16.78 22.97
CA ALA A 30 -19.23 16.08 23.95
C ALA A 30 -19.97 14.87 24.53
N LEU A 31 -19.33 13.70 24.49
CA LEU A 31 -19.85 12.44 25.04
C LEU A 31 -19.32 12.18 26.44
N ALA A 32 -18.07 12.52 26.71
CA ALA A 32 -17.43 12.34 28.01
C ALA A 32 -16.33 13.38 28.24
N ARG A 33 -15.95 13.53 29.52
CA ARG A 33 -14.81 14.35 29.94
C ARG A 33 -14.07 13.70 31.10
N VAL A 34 -12.75 13.69 31.03
CA VAL A 34 -11.87 13.34 32.15
C VAL A 34 -10.85 14.47 32.28
N ASP A 35 -10.85 15.17 33.40
CA ASP A 35 -10.11 16.41 33.63
C ASP A 35 -10.39 17.44 32.52
N ASN A 36 -9.37 17.81 31.71
CA ASN A 36 -9.48 18.76 30.60
C ASN A 36 -9.61 18.06 29.21
N ASN A 37 -9.64 16.73 29.18
CA ASN A 37 -9.77 15.98 27.94
C ASN A 37 -11.25 15.66 27.70
N TYR A 38 -11.71 15.93 26.48
CA TYR A 38 -13.09 15.66 26.03
C TYR A 38 -13.07 14.59 24.95
N LEU A 39 -14.07 13.72 24.99
CA LEU A 39 -14.44 12.82 23.89
C LEU A 39 -15.65 13.41 23.19
N TYR A 40 -15.56 13.57 21.89
CA TYR A 40 -16.65 14.08 21.06
C TYR A 40 -17.27 12.95 20.22
N ILE A 41 -18.51 13.15 19.75
CA ILE A 41 -19.20 12.17 18.89
C ILE A 41 -18.41 11.88 17.60
N GLU A 42 -17.66 12.85 17.09
CA GLU A 42 -16.84 12.76 15.88
C GLU A 42 -15.62 11.83 16.06
N ASP A 43 -15.19 11.59 17.31
CA ASP A 43 -14.08 10.71 17.64
C ASP A 43 -14.49 9.23 17.68
N ILE A 44 -15.80 8.94 17.57
CA ILE A 44 -16.34 7.57 17.59
C ILE A 44 -16.15 6.93 16.22
N ILE A 45 -15.53 5.76 16.20
CA ILE A 45 -15.34 4.97 14.98
C ILE A 45 -16.52 4.02 14.79
N PHE A 46 -17.30 4.22 13.73
CA PHE A 46 -18.40 3.35 13.36
C PHE A 46 -17.96 2.31 12.32
N PRO A 47 -17.94 1.01 12.66
CA PRO A 47 -17.65 -0.04 11.68
C PRO A 47 -18.80 -0.16 10.68
N SER A 48 -18.46 -0.42 9.41
CA SER A 48 -19.39 -0.39 8.25
C SER A 48 -20.56 -1.40 8.28
N LEU A 49 -20.63 -2.28 9.26
CA LEU A 49 -21.54 -3.44 9.27
C LEU A 49 -22.40 -3.58 10.53
N GLN A 50 -22.47 -2.58 11.43
CA GLN A 50 -23.26 -2.70 12.65
C GLN A 50 -24.43 -1.72 12.71
N ASN A 51 -25.62 -2.23 13.03
CA ASN A 51 -26.87 -1.47 13.04
C ASN A 51 -27.19 -0.75 14.37
N ASP A 52 -26.42 -0.96 15.44
CA ASP A 52 -26.69 -0.37 16.76
C ASP A 52 -25.65 0.69 17.13
N SER A 53 -25.90 1.92 16.71
CA SER A 53 -25.02 3.06 16.95
C SER A 53 -24.91 3.43 18.44
N SER A 54 -25.98 3.22 19.23
CA SER A 54 -26.03 3.59 20.65
C SER A 54 -25.08 2.72 21.48
N LEU A 55 -25.09 1.44 21.25
CA LEU A 55 -24.21 0.47 21.92
C LEU A 55 -22.74 0.71 21.59
N ILE A 56 -22.44 1.10 20.34
CA ILE A 56 -21.07 1.42 19.91
C ILE A 56 -20.57 2.66 20.64
N ILE A 57 -21.39 3.72 20.70
CA ILE A 57 -21.06 4.96 21.40
C ILE A 57 -20.79 4.66 22.88
N GLU A 58 -21.71 3.96 23.57
CA GLU A 58 -21.57 3.60 24.98
C GLU A 58 -20.26 2.84 25.23
N LYS A 59 -20.01 1.78 24.49
CA LYS A 59 -18.80 0.95 24.63
C LYS A 59 -17.50 1.73 24.40
N GLN A 60 -17.44 2.55 23.34
CA GLN A 60 -16.23 3.33 23.06
C GLN A 60 -16.05 4.45 24.08
N THR A 61 -17.14 5.06 24.57
CA THR A 61 -17.09 6.07 25.63
C THR A 61 -16.54 5.47 26.94
N ASP A 62 -17.07 4.32 27.36
CA ASP A 62 -16.57 3.62 28.56
C ASP A 62 -15.10 3.25 28.44
N GLN A 63 -14.69 2.74 27.28
CA GLN A 63 -13.30 2.39 27.02
C GLN A 63 -12.39 3.62 27.03
N TRP A 64 -12.82 4.72 26.44
CA TRP A 64 -12.08 5.98 26.45
C TRP A 64 -11.90 6.51 27.89
N ILE A 65 -12.98 6.54 28.70
CA ILE A 65 -12.91 6.97 30.11
C ILE A 65 -11.89 6.13 30.88
N ARG A 66 -11.96 4.79 30.76
CA ARG A 66 -11.01 3.88 31.44
C ARG A 66 -9.56 4.16 31.01
N ASN A 67 -9.34 4.37 29.73
CA ASN A 67 -8.01 4.70 29.19
C ASN A 67 -7.51 6.05 29.73
N GLN A 68 -8.36 7.09 29.80
CA GLN A 68 -7.97 8.40 30.34
C GLN A 68 -7.64 8.32 31.84
N LEU A 69 -8.42 7.58 32.63
CA LEU A 69 -8.15 7.37 34.05
C LEU A 69 -6.86 6.60 34.29
N LEU A 70 -6.60 5.56 33.49
CA LEU A 70 -5.34 4.82 33.52
C LEU A 70 -4.15 5.72 33.12
N LEU A 71 -4.32 6.53 32.07
CA LEU A 71 -3.29 7.46 31.63
C LEU A 71 -2.96 8.50 32.71
N LYS A 72 -3.97 9.01 33.41
CA LYS A 72 -3.78 9.91 34.55
C LYS A 72 -2.92 9.26 35.64
N LEU A 73 -3.26 8.02 36.05
CA LEU A 73 -2.46 7.30 37.04
C LEU A 73 -1.04 7.01 36.54
N ALA A 74 -0.89 6.68 35.26
CA ALA A 74 0.43 6.46 34.67
C ALA A 74 1.27 7.75 34.70
N TYR A 75 0.68 8.89 34.36
CA TYR A 75 1.37 10.18 34.45
C TYR A 75 1.82 10.51 35.90
N GLU A 76 0.99 10.22 36.93
CA GLU A 76 1.35 10.46 38.31
C GLU A 76 2.51 9.58 38.79
N ASN A 77 2.68 8.39 38.18
CA ASN A 77 3.66 7.39 38.65
C ASN A 77 4.91 7.26 37.78
N VAL A 78 4.85 7.66 36.51
CA VAL A 78 5.91 7.39 35.50
C VAL A 78 6.60 8.67 34.99
N ILE A 79 5.96 9.85 35.10
CA ILE A 79 6.46 11.09 34.48
C ILE A 79 7.79 11.60 35.08
N ASN A 80 8.23 11.10 36.20
CA ASN A 80 9.55 11.46 36.75
C ASN A 80 10.71 10.68 36.10
N ASP A 81 10.43 9.84 35.09
CA ASP A 81 11.46 9.13 34.37
C ASP A 81 11.86 9.90 33.09
N ASN A 82 13.05 10.54 33.15
CA ASN A 82 13.69 11.20 32.01
C ASN A 82 13.77 10.30 30.76
N ASN A 83 13.56 8.99 30.93
CA ASN A 83 13.57 8.01 29.85
C ASN A 83 12.40 8.20 28.87
N VAL A 84 11.19 8.48 29.36
CA VAL A 84 10.01 8.70 28.49
C VAL A 84 10.19 9.96 27.65
N GLU A 85 10.62 11.05 28.25
CA GLU A 85 10.85 12.31 27.52
C GLU A 85 11.96 12.17 26.48
N ASN A 86 13.06 11.47 26.82
CA ASN A 86 14.14 11.18 25.88
C ASN A 86 13.66 10.33 24.70
N GLN A 87 12.81 9.32 24.94
CA GLN A 87 12.22 8.52 23.87
C GLN A 87 11.31 9.34 22.96
N VAL A 88 10.47 10.20 23.53
CA VAL A 88 9.61 11.11 22.76
C VAL A 88 10.44 12.06 21.92
N LEU A 89 11.51 12.63 22.48
CA LEU A 89 12.41 13.53 21.76
C LEU A 89 13.11 12.81 20.61
N GLN A 90 13.62 11.60 20.85
CA GLN A 90 14.24 10.79 19.81
C GLN A 90 13.24 10.44 18.69
N TYR A 91 12.02 10.04 19.06
CA TYR A 91 10.96 9.77 18.08
C TYR A 91 10.63 11.01 17.24
N LYS A 92 10.47 12.17 17.88
CA LYS A 92 10.25 13.44 17.19
C LYS A 92 11.38 13.77 16.22
N ASN A 93 12.64 13.64 16.66
CA ASN A 93 13.79 13.93 15.81
C ASN A 93 13.85 12.98 14.61
N ASN A 94 13.60 11.68 14.82
CA ASN A 94 13.55 10.69 13.75
C ASN A 94 12.43 11.00 12.75
N LEU A 95 11.26 11.41 13.23
CA LEU A 95 10.14 11.78 12.37
C LEU A 95 10.45 13.02 11.53
N VAL A 96 11.06 14.05 12.13
CA VAL A 96 11.47 15.27 11.41
C VAL A 96 12.51 14.93 10.34
N MET A 97 13.52 14.11 10.67
CA MET A 97 14.51 13.66 9.68
C MET A 97 13.86 12.87 8.55
N PHE A 98 12.96 11.94 8.88
CA PHE A 98 12.24 11.17 7.89
C PHE A 98 11.41 12.04 6.93
N GLU A 99 10.65 13.01 7.44
CA GLU A 99 9.86 13.92 6.59
C GLU A 99 10.76 14.81 5.72
N TYR A 100 11.90 15.26 6.23
CA TYR A 100 12.88 16.01 5.44
C TYR A 100 13.50 15.15 4.34
N GLU A 101 13.92 13.91 4.66
CA GLU A 101 14.44 12.97 3.68
C GLU A 101 13.40 12.65 2.60
N LYS A 102 12.13 12.42 2.99
CA LYS A 102 11.03 12.16 2.08
C LYS A 102 10.80 13.34 1.12
N MET A 103 10.76 14.55 1.63
CA MET A 103 10.62 15.75 0.82
C MET A 103 11.81 15.92 -0.15
N THR A 104 13.03 15.69 0.33
CA THR A 104 14.25 15.78 -0.47
C THR A 104 14.25 14.72 -1.59
N TYR A 105 13.83 13.49 -1.27
CA TYR A 105 13.69 12.41 -2.23
C TYR A 105 12.69 12.75 -3.34
N GLN A 106 11.50 13.22 -2.96
CA GLN A 106 10.45 13.57 -3.92
C GLN A 106 10.87 14.68 -4.91
N ASN A 107 11.69 15.62 -4.45
CA ASN A 107 12.08 16.78 -5.25
C ASN A 107 13.36 16.57 -6.09
N ASN A 108 14.20 15.60 -5.74
CA ASN A 108 15.55 15.48 -6.32
C ASN A 108 15.84 14.13 -6.99
N ILE A 109 14.94 13.16 -6.91
CA ILE A 109 15.13 11.86 -7.57
C ILE A 109 14.52 11.89 -8.97
N ASP A 110 15.29 11.40 -9.92
CA ASP A 110 14.77 10.99 -11.22
C ASP A 110 14.17 9.58 -11.08
N PHE A 111 12.86 9.50 -11.22
CA PHE A 111 12.11 8.26 -11.16
C PHE A 111 12.09 7.50 -12.49
N SER A 112 12.53 8.12 -13.57
CA SER A 112 12.62 7.47 -14.87
C SER A 112 13.79 6.47 -14.88
N ILE A 113 13.54 5.27 -15.36
CA ILE A 113 14.54 4.23 -15.54
C ILE A 113 14.47 3.84 -17.00
N SER A 114 15.59 3.95 -17.73
CA SER A 114 15.63 3.54 -19.12
C SER A 114 15.75 2.02 -19.26
N ASP A 115 15.29 1.49 -20.40
CA ASP A 115 15.47 0.08 -20.72
C ASP A 115 16.94 -0.33 -20.76
N GLU A 116 17.86 0.58 -21.13
CA GLU A 116 19.30 0.35 -21.12
C GLU A 116 19.83 0.17 -19.68
N GLU A 117 19.41 1.03 -18.75
CA GLU A 117 19.79 0.94 -17.35
C GLU A 117 19.28 -0.36 -16.71
N LEU A 118 18.02 -0.71 -17.02
CA LEU A 118 17.39 -1.93 -16.55
C LEU A 118 18.11 -3.17 -17.07
N ASN A 119 18.41 -3.22 -18.37
CA ASN A 119 19.18 -4.31 -18.98
C ASN A 119 20.58 -4.41 -18.38
N THR A 120 21.27 -3.28 -18.25
CA THR A 120 22.62 -3.23 -17.70
C THR A 120 22.67 -3.76 -16.28
N TYR A 121 21.69 -3.38 -15.45
CA TYR A 121 21.59 -3.89 -14.08
C TYR A 121 21.35 -5.41 -14.07
N TYR A 122 20.43 -5.89 -14.89
CA TYR A 122 20.09 -7.30 -14.99
C TYR A 122 21.29 -8.14 -15.43
N GLU A 123 22.00 -7.75 -16.48
CA GLU A 123 23.17 -8.47 -17.00
C GLU A 123 24.32 -8.53 -16.00
N ASN A 124 24.60 -7.43 -15.31
CA ASN A 124 25.65 -7.36 -14.30
C ASN A 124 25.35 -8.21 -13.05
N ASN A 125 24.07 -8.50 -12.79
CA ASN A 125 23.64 -9.24 -11.59
C ASN A 125 22.87 -10.53 -11.95
N ILE A 126 23.07 -11.08 -13.14
CA ILE A 126 22.30 -12.22 -13.68
C ILE A 126 22.29 -13.45 -12.77
N LYS A 127 23.34 -13.62 -11.97
CA LYS A 127 23.48 -14.74 -11.02
C LYS A 127 22.53 -14.64 -9.82
N ASP A 128 22.04 -13.46 -9.54
CA ASP A 128 21.10 -13.20 -8.44
C ASP A 128 19.65 -13.48 -8.84
N PHE A 129 19.40 -13.58 -10.16
CA PHE A 129 18.09 -13.83 -10.74
C PHE A 129 17.88 -15.31 -11.10
N VAL A 130 18.05 -16.19 -10.12
CA VAL A 130 17.78 -17.62 -10.26
C VAL A 130 16.39 -17.94 -9.74
N LEU A 131 15.57 -18.60 -10.54
CA LEU A 131 14.18 -18.90 -10.21
C LEU A 131 14.08 -19.92 -9.05
N PRO A 132 13.40 -19.57 -7.95
CA PRO A 132 13.08 -20.52 -6.88
C PRO A 132 11.77 -21.30 -7.14
N PHE A 133 11.10 -21.07 -8.28
CA PHE A 133 9.82 -21.69 -8.70
C PHE A 133 9.76 -21.76 -10.24
N ASP A 134 8.79 -22.52 -10.73
CA ASP A 134 8.53 -22.60 -12.17
C ASP A 134 7.68 -21.41 -12.64
N LEU A 135 8.12 -20.73 -13.72
CA LEU A 135 7.38 -19.67 -14.42
C LEU A 135 6.78 -20.21 -15.71
N VAL A 136 5.62 -19.69 -16.06
CA VAL A 136 4.96 -19.96 -17.33
C VAL A 136 4.36 -18.71 -17.93
N LYS A 137 4.30 -18.67 -19.27
CA LYS A 137 3.34 -17.91 -20.03
C LYS A 137 2.25 -18.86 -20.44
N ALA A 138 1.00 -18.59 -20.09
CA ALA A 138 -0.05 -19.59 -20.26
C ALA A 138 -1.42 -18.95 -20.48
N LEU A 139 -2.30 -19.71 -21.12
CA LEU A 139 -3.74 -19.44 -21.18
C LEU A 139 -4.44 -20.42 -20.24
N TYR A 140 -5.33 -19.90 -19.41
CA TYR A 140 -6.17 -20.69 -18.53
C TYR A 140 -7.64 -20.32 -18.71
N ALA A 141 -8.52 -21.32 -18.71
CA ALA A 141 -9.96 -21.10 -18.74
C ALA A 141 -10.70 -22.15 -17.91
N LYS A 142 -11.67 -21.70 -17.10
CA LYS A 142 -12.65 -22.51 -16.40
C LYS A 142 -14.00 -22.29 -17.07
N ILE A 143 -14.55 -23.32 -17.73
CA ILE A 143 -15.74 -23.25 -18.57
C ILE A 143 -16.81 -24.20 -18.03
N PRO A 144 -18.07 -23.77 -17.83
CA PRO A 144 -19.17 -24.66 -17.46
C PRO A 144 -19.35 -25.80 -18.48
N VAL A 145 -19.73 -27.02 -18.00
CA VAL A 145 -19.88 -28.19 -18.86
C VAL A 145 -21.03 -28.08 -19.89
N ASP A 146 -22.00 -27.20 -19.62
CA ASP A 146 -23.13 -26.90 -20.49
C ASP A 146 -22.84 -25.74 -21.50
N ALA A 147 -21.63 -25.20 -21.51
CA ALA A 147 -21.25 -24.17 -22.46
C ALA A 147 -21.32 -24.67 -23.90
N PRO A 148 -21.88 -23.88 -24.84
CA PRO A 148 -22.03 -24.29 -26.22
C PRO A 148 -20.69 -24.38 -26.95
N ASN A 149 -20.60 -25.23 -27.98
CA ASN A 149 -19.41 -25.32 -28.84
C ASN A 149 -18.08 -25.62 -28.14
N ILE A 150 -18.10 -26.26 -26.98
CA ILE A 150 -16.89 -26.59 -26.20
C ILE A 150 -15.86 -27.41 -27.01
N ARG A 151 -16.30 -28.21 -27.99
CA ARG A 151 -15.40 -28.96 -28.87
C ARG A 151 -14.54 -28.05 -29.74
N ASN A 152 -15.11 -26.98 -30.26
CA ASN A 152 -14.35 -25.98 -31.02
C ASN A 152 -13.38 -25.21 -30.12
N PHE A 153 -13.83 -24.80 -28.93
CA PHE A 153 -12.97 -24.13 -27.95
C PHE A 153 -11.76 -25.01 -27.59
N ARG A 154 -11.98 -26.27 -27.29
CA ARG A 154 -10.91 -27.23 -27.01
C ARG A 154 -9.88 -27.31 -28.12
N LYS A 155 -10.33 -27.29 -29.39
CA LYS A 155 -9.44 -27.31 -30.54
C LYS A 155 -8.59 -26.04 -30.60
N ILE A 156 -9.21 -24.86 -30.57
CA ILE A 156 -8.48 -23.58 -30.73
C ILE A 156 -7.51 -23.32 -29.58
N ILE A 157 -7.86 -23.57 -28.31
CA ILE A 157 -6.95 -23.38 -27.20
C ILE A 157 -5.78 -24.37 -27.22
N LYS A 158 -6.00 -25.61 -27.68
CA LYS A 158 -4.95 -26.62 -27.80
C LYS A 158 -3.97 -26.29 -28.92
N GLU A 159 -4.44 -25.77 -30.06
CA GLU A 159 -3.65 -25.40 -31.23
C GLU A 159 -2.93 -24.06 -31.07
N TYR A 160 -3.29 -23.25 -30.08
CA TYR A 160 -2.60 -21.99 -29.82
C TYR A 160 -1.07 -22.21 -29.67
N PRO A 161 -0.16 -21.38 -30.26
CA PRO A 161 -0.43 -20.05 -30.87
C PRO A 161 -0.81 -20.07 -32.35
N ASP A 162 -0.98 -21.22 -32.99
CA ASP A 162 -1.38 -21.32 -34.40
C ASP A 162 -2.84 -20.88 -34.64
N SER A 163 -3.67 -20.87 -33.60
CA SER A 163 -5.04 -20.34 -33.62
C SER A 163 -5.11 -18.86 -33.19
N ASP A 164 -6.23 -18.21 -33.52
CA ASP A 164 -6.43 -16.79 -33.17
C ASP A 164 -6.78 -16.61 -31.68
N ILE A 165 -5.98 -15.86 -30.95
CA ILE A 165 -6.22 -15.49 -29.55
C ILE A 165 -7.56 -14.77 -29.36
N ASN A 166 -8.02 -14.00 -30.35
CA ASN A 166 -9.27 -13.27 -30.26
C ASN A 166 -10.50 -14.21 -30.25
N GLU A 167 -10.43 -15.34 -30.92
CA GLU A 167 -11.47 -16.37 -30.81
C GLU A 167 -11.52 -16.96 -29.41
N ILE A 168 -10.36 -17.23 -28.80
CA ILE A 168 -10.25 -17.73 -27.42
C ILE A 168 -10.81 -16.69 -26.45
N ARG A 169 -10.39 -15.42 -26.58
CA ARG A 169 -10.86 -14.31 -25.73
C ARG A 169 -12.36 -14.10 -25.84
N SER A 170 -12.89 -14.10 -27.07
CA SER A 170 -14.33 -13.93 -27.32
C SER A 170 -15.16 -15.05 -26.70
N TYR A 171 -14.72 -16.29 -26.85
CA TYR A 171 -15.39 -17.42 -26.22
C TYR A 171 -15.33 -17.36 -24.70
N CYS A 172 -14.16 -17.08 -24.12
CA CYS A 172 -14.01 -16.96 -22.67
C CYS A 172 -14.83 -15.81 -22.10
N PHE A 173 -14.91 -14.68 -22.78
CA PHE A 173 -15.73 -13.53 -22.36
C PHE A 173 -17.21 -13.91 -22.24
N GLN A 174 -17.71 -14.76 -23.13
CA GLN A 174 -19.12 -15.17 -23.15
C GLN A 174 -19.45 -16.31 -22.17
N PHE A 175 -18.55 -17.26 -21.99
CA PHE A 175 -18.88 -18.54 -21.38
C PHE A 175 -17.96 -18.93 -20.20
N ALA A 176 -16.78 -18.30 -20.03
CA ALA A 176 -15.90 -18.68 -18.95
C ALA A 176 -16.36 -18.09 -17.61
N GLU A 177 -16.39 -18.91 -16.58
CA GLU A 177 -16.52 -18.44 -15.20
C GLU A 177 -15.26 -17.73 -14.74
N ARG A 178 -14.10 -18.19 -15.23
CA ARG A 178 -12.79 -17.61 -14.95
C ARG A 178 -11.84 -17.88 -16.11
N SER A 179 -11.04 -16.88 -16.46
CA SER A 179 -9.99 -17.04 -17.45
C SER A 179 -8.77 -16.15 -17.13
N PHE A 180 -7.61 -16.61 -17.60
CA PHE A 180 -6.37 -15.86 -17.68
C PHE A 180 -5.83 -16.03 -19.10
N LEU A 181 -5.78 -14.97 -19.89
CA LEU A 181 -5.49 -15.00 -21.33
C LEU A 181 -4.36 -14.03 -21.72
N GLU A 182 -3.42 -13.80 -20.79
CA GLU A 182 -2.27 -12.93 -20.98
C GLU A 182 -1.02 -13.77 -21.29
N ASP A 183 -0.89 -14.17 -22.56
CA ASP A 183 0.15 -15.07 -23.05
C ASP A 183 1.55 -14.44 -23.15
N THR A 184 1.65 -13.12 -22.93
CA THR A 184 2.93 -12.39 -22.94
C THR A 184 3.53 -12.21 -21.56
N ILE A 185 2.73 -12.40 -20.49
CA ILE A 185 3.10 -12.15 -19.10
C ILE A 185 3.59 -13.44 -18.44
N TRP A 186 4.73 -13.36 -17.77
CA TRP A 186 5.22 -14.44 -16.92
C TRP A 186 4.47 -14.47 -15.59
N VAL A 187 3.98 -15.66 -15.22
CA VAL A 187 3.32 -15.91 -13.95
C VAL A 187 3.88 -17.18 -13.31
N LYS A 188 3.81 -17.26 -12.00
CA LYS A 188 4.15 -18.51 -11.31
C LYS A 188 3.11 -19.58 -11.65
N LEU A 189 3.60 -20.78 -11.97
CA LEU A 189 2.68 -21.90 -12.22
C LEU A 189 1.74 -22.12 -11.04
N ASP A 190 2.23 -21.96 -9.82
CA ASP A 190 1.46 -22.13 -8.59
C ASP A 190 0.28 -21.17 -8.49
N ASP A 191 0.41 -19.93 -8.95
CA ASP A 191 -0.66 -18.93 -8.89
C ASP A 191 -1.83 -19.32 -9.84
N ILE A 192 -1.51 -19.94 -10.98
CA ILE A 192 -2.53 -20.51 -11.88
C ILE A 192 -3.18 -21.72 -11.24
N MET A 193 -2.39 -22.59 -10.59
CA MET A 193 -2.85 -23.84 -10.00
C MET A 193 -3.68 -23.67 -8.74
N LEU A 194 -3.46 -22.64 -7.94
CA LEU A 194 -4.27 -22.33 -6.75
C LEU A 194 -5.77 -22.23 -7.05
N ASN A 195 -6.11 -21.92 -8.27
CA ASN A 195 -7.49 -21.75 -8.73
C ASN A 195 -8.03 -22.96 -9.49
N ASN A 196 -7.25 -24.05 -9.55
CA ASN A 196 -7.64 -25.27 -10.24
C ASN A 196 -7.23 -26.51 -9.41
N PRO A 197 -8.12 -26.96 -8.51
CA PRO A 197 -7.84 -28.10 -7.62
C PRO A 197 -7.59 -29.42 -8.34
N LEU A 198 -7.93 -29.51 -9.63
CA LEU A 198 -7.76 -30.75 -10.42
C LEU A 198 -6.36 -30.85 -11.05
N LEU A 199 -5.57 -29.77 -11.06
CA LEU A 199 -4.17 -29.82 -11.50
C LEU A 199 -3.23 -30.20 -10.34
N LEU A 200 -3.55 -31.24 -9.58
CA LEU A 200 -2.67 -31.83 -8.57
C LEU A 200 -1.48 -32.52 -9.27
N ILE A 201 -0.51 -31.74 -9.71
CA ILE A 201 0.70 -32.22 -10.35
C ILE A 201 1.74 -32.47 -9.27
N ASN A 202 2.04 -33.73 -8.99
CA ASN A 202 3.01 -34.11 -7.96
C ASN A 202 4.44 -33.65 -8.27
N ASN A 203 4.82 -33.55 -9.55
CA ASN A 203 6.11 -33.05 -10.01
C ASN A 203 5.90 -32.02 -11.13
N LYS A 204 5.81 -30.76 -10.75
CA LYS A 204 5.50 -29.63 -11.64
C LYS A 204 6.54 -29.44 -12.73
N SER A 205 7.83 -29.45 -12.38
CA SER A 205 8.92 -29.28 -13.35
C SER A 205 8.97 -30.42 -14.35
N GLN A 206 8.72 -31.67 -13.94
CA GLN A 206 8.65 -32.81 -14.84
C GLN A 206 7.44 -32.73 -15.76
N PHE A 207 6.29 -32.27 -15.23
CA PHE A 207 5.09 -32.04 -16.01
C PHE A 207 5.33 -30.98 -17.10
N LEU A 208 5.91 -29.83 -16.74
CA LEU A 208 6.20 -28.75 -17.68
C LEU A 208 7.18 -29.19 -18.80
N LYS A 209 8.15 -30.08 -18.49
CA LYS A 209 9.06 -30.59 -19.52
C LYS A 209 8.36 -31.36 -20.62
N ARG A 210 7.25 -32.03 -20.32
CA ARG A 210 6.59 -32.97 -21.21
C ARG A 210 5.28 -32.48 -21.83
N ASN A 211 4.63 -31.49 -21.20
CA ASN A 211 3.30 -31.06 -21.55
C ASN A 211 3.25 -29.57 -21.85
N THR A 212 2.52 -29.21 -22.89
CA THR A 212 2.16 -27.85 -23.24
C THR A 212 0.65 -27.59 -23.16
N TYR A 213 -0.13 -28.62 -22.87
CA TYR A 213 -1.58 -28.54 -22.76
C TYR A 213 -2.10 -29.58 -21.75
N VAL A 214 -3.02 -29.12 -20.91
CA VAL A 214 -3.76 -29.94 -19.97
C VAL A 214 -5.23 -29.58 -20.01
N GLU A 215 -6.07 -30.59 -19.96
CA GLU A 215 -7.49 -30.45 -19.79
C GLU A 215 -7.95 -31.39 -18.69
N ASN A 216 -8.80 -30.89 -17.80
CA ASN A 216 -9.50 -31.64 -16.78
C ASN A 216 -10.97 -31.25 -16.79
N VAL A 217 -11.81 -32.13 -16.24
CA VAL A 217 -13.25 -31.91 -16.11
C VAL A 217 -13.71 -32.41 -14.75
N ASP A 218 -14.54 -31.64 -14.08
CA ASP A 218 -15.33 -32.07 -12.93
C ASP A 218 -16.83 -32.15 -13.31
N GLU A 219 -17.69 -32.30 -12.32
CA GLU A 219 -19.14 -32.39 -12.55
C GLU A 219 -19.76 -31.15 -13.18
N LYS A 220 -19.10 -29.97 -13.03
CA LYS A 220 -19.66 -28.67 -13.39
C LYS A 220 -18.83 -27.94 -14.43
N HIS A 221 -17.50 -28.18 -14.53
CA HIS A 221 -16.60 -27.35 -15.31
C HIS A 221 -15.55 -28.16 -16.05
N TYR A 222 -15.19 -27.66 -17.23
CA TYR A 222 -13.92 -27.94 -17.89
C TYR A 222 -12.86 -26.95 -17.43
N PHE A 223 -11.63 -27.43 -17.26
CA PHE A 223 -10.45 -26.66 -16.92
C PHE A 223 -9.42 -26.84 -18.02
N PHE A 224 -9.04 -25.76 -18.66
CA PHE A 224 -8.07 -25.76 -19.74
C PHE A 224 -6.84 -24.97 -19.31
N LEU A 225 -5.65 -25.54 -19.54
CA LEU A 225 -4.37 -24.87 -19.36
C LEU A 225 -3.51 -25.12 -20.60
N LYS A 226 -3.17 -24.06 -21.32
CA LYS A 226 -2.22 -24.07 -22.42
C LYS A 226 -0.98 -23.31 -22.02
N ILE A 227 0.17 -23.97 -22.02
CA ILE A 227 1.48 -23.39 -21.72
C ILE A 227 2.10 -22.92 -23.03
N VAL A 228 2.43 -21.63 -23.11
CA VAL A 228 2.99 -20.99 -24.28
C VAL A 228 4.52 -20.96 -24.19
N ASP A 229 5.03 -20.56 -23.01
CA ASP A 229 6.45 -20.57 -22.71
C ASP A 229 6.67 -20.93 -21.23
N LYS A 230 7.87 -21.34 -20.86
CA LYS A 230 8.20 -21.80 -19.52
C LYS A 230 9.64 -21.50 -19.15
N ARG A 231 9.85 -21.29 -17.86
CA ARG A 231 11.17 -21.27 -17.21
C ARG A 231 11.08 -22.13 -15.96
N LEU A 232 12.02 -23.02 -15.79
CA LEU A 232 12.00 -23.98 -14.69
C LEU A 232 12.77 -23.45 -13.48
N ILE A 233 12.44 -23.97 -12.32
CA ILE A 233 13.20 -23.76 -11.10
C ILE A 233 14.71 -24.01 -11.35
N GLY A 234 15.55 -23.09 -10.89
CA GLY A 234 17.00 -23.12 -11.09
C GLY A 234 17.47 -22.48 -12.40
N GLU A 235 16.59 -22.14 -13.34
CA GLU A 235 16.94 -21.35 -14.53
C GLU A 235 17.00 -19.87 -14.20
N THR A 236 17.62 -19.09 -15.09
CA THR A 236 17.64 -17.63 -15.00
C THR A 236 16.25 -17.05 -15.23
N SER A 237 15.81 -16.19 -14.31
CA SER A 237 14.54 -15.48 -14.39
C SER A 237 14.54 -14.49 -15.58
N PRO A 238 13.48 -14.42 -16.37
CA PRO A 238 13.40 -13.46 -17.47
C PRO A 238 13.40 -12.01 -16.96
N LEU A 239 14.13 -11.11 -17.66
CA LEU A 239 14.15 -9.68 -17.32
C LEU A 239 12.74 -9.08 -17.19
N SER A 240 11.83 -9.45 -18.10
CA SER A 240 10.45 -8.95 -18.08
C SER A 240 9.65 -9.37 -16.82
N PHE A 241 10.05 -10.45 -16.15
CA PHE A 241 9.49 -10.83 -14.85
C PHE A 241 10.12 -10.03 -13.70
N GLU A 242 11.42 -9.78 -13.78
CA GLU A 242 12.18 -9.10 -12.72
C GLU A 242 12.14 -7.57 -12.82
N SER A 243 11.63 -7.00 -13.92
CA SER A 243 11.69 -5.56 -14.21
C SER A 243 11.20 -4.68 -13.05
N ASN A 244 10.09 -5.04 -12.41
CA ASN A 244 9.57 -4.26 -11.27
C ASN A 244 10.48 -4.32 -10.05
N VAL A 245 11.10 -5.48 -9.80
CA VAL A 245 12.04 -5.67 -8.68
C VAL A 245 13.31 -4.88 -8.96
N ILE A 246 13.84 -4.95 -10.17
CA ILE A 246 15.04 -4.22 -10.59
C ILE A 246 14.81 -2.70 -10.52
N ASN A 247 13.65 -2.22 -11.00
CA ASN A 247 13.26 -0.82 -10.87
C ASN A 247 13.28 -0.35 -9.41
N ALA A 248 12.70 -1.14 -8.51
CA ALA A 248 12.71 -0.82 -7.08
C ALA A 248 14.14 -0.79 -6.50
N ILE A 249 15.01 -1.69 -6.91
CA ILE A 249 16.42 -1.73 -6.48
C ILE A 249 17.17 -0.50 -6.96
N ILE A 250 17.04 -0.14 -8.25
CA ILE A 250 17.70 1.03 -8.84
C ILE A 250 17.24 2.31 -8.12
N LEU A 251 15.94 2.48 -7.91
CA LEU A 251 15.40 3.64 -7.19
C LEU A 251 15.88 3.70 -5.73
N ASN A 252 15.93 2.56 -5.05
CA ASN A 252 16.48 2.50 -3.68
C ASN A 252 17.97 2.86 -3.65
N LYS A 253 18.76 2.42 -4.64
CA LYS A 253 20.17 2.79 -4.75
C LYS A 253 20.32 4.30 -4.97
N ARG A 254 19.57 4.89 -5.91
CA ARG A 254 19.55 6.35 -6.14
C ARG A 254 19.17 7.11 -4.86
N LYS A 255 18.20 6.59 -4.11
CA LYS A 255 17.77 7.16 -2.83
C LYS A 255 18.91 7.17 -1.81
N GLN A 256 19.61 6.05 -1.64
CA GLN A 256 20.75 5.96 -0.72
C GLN A 256 21.88 6.92 -1.11
N GLU A 257 22.26 6.94 -2.39
CA GLU A 257 23.29 7.85 -2.91
C GLU A 257 22.93 9.33 -2.71
N LEU A 258 21.64 9.69 -2.88
CA LEU A 258 21.16 11.06 -2.62
C LEU A 258 21.35 11.42 -1.15
N PHE A 259 20.96 10.55 -0.23
CA PHE A 259 21.07 10.83 1.20
C PHE A 259 22.50 10.85 1.70
N ASP A 260 23.36 9.99 1.18
CA ASP A 260 24.79 10.01 1.52
C ASP A 260 25.43 11.33 1.06
N LYS A 261 25.18 11.74 -0.20
CA LYS A 261 25.63 13.05 -0.71
C LYS A 261 25.09 14.24 0.10
N LEU A 262 23.82 14.17 0.53
CA LEU A 262 23.21 15.20 1.36
C LEU A 262 23.92 15.30 2.71
N ARG A 263 24.12 14.18 3.41
CA ARG A 263 24.80 14.13 4.72
C ARG A 263 26.24 14.63 4.62
N ASP A 264 26.97 14.18 3.60
CA ASP A 264 28.34 14.63 3.35
C ASP A 264 28.40 16.13 3.06
N SER A 265 27.48 16.65 2.26
CA SER A 265 27.39 18.07 1.93
C SER A 265 27.11 18.91 3.18
N ILE A 266 26.16 18.49 4.01
CA ILE A 266 25.85 19.16 5.28
C ILE A 266 27.09 19.17 6.18
N PHE A 267 27.74 18.03 6.36
CA PHE A 267 28.95 17.90 7.20
C PHE A 267 30.09 18.78 6.72
N VAL A 268 30.38 18.79 5.41
CA VAL A 268 31.44 19.62 4.83
C VAL A 268 31.14 21.11 4.97
N ASN A 269 29.88 21.51 4.77
CA ASN A 269 29.48 22.91 4.89
C ASN A 269 29.51 23.40 6.34
N SER A 270 29.08 22.57 7.30
CA SER A 270 29.12 22.87 8.73
C SER A 270 30.54 23.09 9.22
N LYS A 271 31.53 22.34 8.70
CA LYS A 271 32.95 22.59 9.01
C LYS A 271 33.43 24.00 8.67
N LYS A 272 32.86 24.62 7.61
CA LYS A 272 33.21 25.98 7.19
C LYS A 272 32.51 27.05 8.05
N GLY A 273 31.38 26.73 8.67
CA GLY A 273 30.55 27.64 9.47
C GLY A 273 30.74 27.54 10.99
N ILE A 274 31.49 26.58 11.48
CA ILE A 274 31.67 26.29 12.92
C ILE A 274 30.32 25.95 13.58
N ASP A 275 29.57 25.05 12.96
CA ASP A 275 28.25 24.64 13.47
C ASP A 275 28.33 23.47 14.49
N TYR A 276 29.54 22.98 14.80
CA TYR A 276 29.77 21.93 15.80
C TYR A 276 31.15 22.00 16.43
N GLU A 277 31.27 21.50 17.65
CA GLU A 277 32.52 21.37 18.40
C GLU A 277 32.72 19.92 18.83
N ILE A 278 34.00 19.48 18.83
CA ILE A 278 34.42 18.19 19.36
C ILE A 278 35.26 18.47 20.62
N PHE A 279 34.84 17.86 21.74
CA PHE A 279 35.50 18.03 23.04
C PHE A 279 36.35 16.81 23.37
#